data_6deece6ae73e09d4097cd6fa20746046
#
_entry.id   6deece6ae73e09d4097cd6fa20746046
#
_cell.length_a   1.000
_cell.length_b   1.000
_cell.length_c   1.000
_cell.angle_alpha   90.00
_cell.angle_beta   90.00
_cell.angle_gamma   90.00
#
_symmetry.space_group_name_H-M   'P 1'
#
loop_
_entity.id
_entity.type
_entity.pdbx_description
1 polymer ?
#
loop_
_entity_poly.entity_id
_entity_poly.type
_entity_poly.pdbx_seq_one_letter_code
_entity_poly.pdbx_strand_id
1 'polypeptide(L)'
;MTTLFVCITCKARDDSPTKEEPRPGLRLFAALSRSAAALGGEIAVVPVQCLANCTRACTVAVSGAGKWSYVVGALDPDRDAPDVIAFARLHHADAAGLPPWRERPEHVRRNTVARVPPLPSSLSPQSETGAR
;
A
#
# COMPACT_ATOMS: atom_id res chain seq x y z
N MET A 1 3.21 -13.71 1.81
CA MET A 1 3.65 -12.49 2.52
C MET A 1 3.17 -11.25 1.77
N THR A 2 2.78 -10.25 2.49
CA THR A 2 2.36 -8.98 1.91
C THR A 2 3.40 -7.92 2.22
N THR A 3 3.72 -7.10 1.21
CA THR A 3 4.67 -6.02 1.39
C THR A 3 3.94 -4.69 1.20
N LEU A 4 4.19 -3.77 2.11
CA LEU A 4 3.69 -2.41 2.02
C LEU A 4 4.83 -1.50 1.61
N PHE A 5 4.68 -0.85 0.45
CA PHE A 5 5.65 0.16 0.03
C PHE A 5 5.08 1.52 0.42
N VAL A 6 5.80 2.25 1.23
CA VAL A 6 5.32 3.51 1.79
C VAL A 6 6.11 4.68 1.22
N CYS A 7 5.41 5.65 0.65
CA CYS A 7 6.06 6.83 0.09
C CYS A 7 6.49 7.74 1.23
N ILE A 8 7.78 7.78 1.51
CA ILE A 8 8.26 8.51 2.69
C ILE A 8 8.49 9.99 2.44
N THR A 9 8.44 10.43 1.19
CA THR A 9 8.60 11.86 0.90
C THR A 9 7.27 12.57 0.77
N CYS A 10 6.15 11.86 0.90
CA CYS A 10 4.83 12.46 0.76
C CYS A 10 4.54 13.49 1.84
N LYS A 11 3.83 14.54 1.45
CA LYS A 11 3.29 15.53 2.36
C LYS A 11 1.82 15.28 2.54
N ALA A 12 1.27 15.78 3.63
CA ALA A 12 -0.16 15.66 3.84
C ALA A 12 -0.90 16.48 2.81
N ARG A 13 -2.18 16.16 2.64
CA ARG A 13 -2.97 16.80 1.60
C ARG A 13 -3.10 18.32 1.79
N ASP A 14 -3.12 18.77 3.02
CA ASP A 14 -3.29 20.18 3.24
C ASP A 14 -2.04 20.95 2.82
N ASP A 15 -0.94 20.25 2.59
CA ASP A 15 0.23 20.87 2.06
C ASP A 15 0.65 22.11 2.83
N SER A 16 0.59 22.02 4.14
CA SER A 16 0.98 23.13 4.97
C SER A 16 2.43 23.48 4.69
N PRO A 17 2.74 24.76 4.63
CA PRO A 17 4.12 25.15 4.40
C PRO A 17 5.01 24.94 5.60
N THR A 18 4.46 24.54 6.72
CA THR A 18 5.29 24.27 7.87
C THR A 18 6.23 23.13 7.54
N LYS A 19 7.41 23.24 8.01
CA LYS A 19 8.38 22.20 7.77
C LYS A 19 8.36 21.20 8.87
N GLU A 20 7.25 20.52 8.94
CA GLU A 20 7.12 19.49 9.93
C GLU A 20 8.10 18.38 9.69
N GLU A 21 8.79 18.00 10.68
CA GLU A 21 9.69 16.88 10.64
C GLU A 21 9.31 15.92 11.74
N PRO A 22 9.16 14.65 11.42
CA PRO A 22 9.36 14.08 10.09
C PRO A 22 8.15 14.32 9.18
N ARG A 23 8.35 14.14 7.89
CA ARG A 23 7.27 14.30 6.93
C ARG A 23 6.16 13.31 7.19
N PRO A 24 4.93 13.64 6.79
CA PRO A 24 3.80 12.73 7.01
C PRO A 24 4.03 11.32 6.48
N GLY A 25 4.63 11.19 5.31
CA GLY A 25 4.91 9.85 4.78
C GLY A 25 5.85 9.06 5.66
N LEU A 26 6.85 9.73 6.22
CA LEU A 26 7.78 9.04 7.11
C LEU A 26 7.08 8.66 8.42
N ARG A 27 6.19 9.51 8.93
CA ARG A 27 5.42 9.15 10.13
C ARG A 27 4.55 7.94 9.87
N LEU A 28 3.93 7.88 8.69
CA LEU A 28 3.10 6.74 8.33
C LEU A 28 3.96 5.48 8.25
N PHE A 29 5.14 5.60 7.64
CA PHE A 29 6.05 4.47 7.57
C PHE A 29 6.40 3.95 8.97
N ALA A 30 6.68 4.86 9.89
CA ALA A 30 7.04 4.45 11.25
C ALA A 30 5.87 3.76 11.94
N ALA A 31 4.65 4.28 11.78
CA ALA A 31 3.48 3.67 12.40
C ALA A 31 3.21 2.29 11.83
N LEU A 32 3.32 2.14 10.52
CA LEU A 32 3.10 0.84 9.88
C LEU A 32 4.17 -0.15 10.28
N SER A 33 5.42 0.30 10.39
CA SER A 33 6.50 -0.58 10.78
C SER A 33 6.30 -1.12 12.19
N ARG A 34 5.84 -0.27 13.10
CA ARG A 34 5.59 -0.71 14.46
C ARG A 34 4.47 -1.75 14.51
N SER A 35 3.40 -1.50 13.77
CA SER A 35 2.27 -2.42 13.76
C SER A 35 2.65 -3.74 13.09
N ALA A 36 3.42 -3.67 12.02
CA ALA A 36 3.81 -4.88 11.31
C ALA A 36 4.76 -5.74 12.13
N ALA A 37 5.62 -5.10 12.92
CA ALA A 37 6.57 -5.84 13.74
C ALA A 37 5.86 -6.76 14.73
N ALA A 38 4.66 -6.38 15.17
CA ALA A 38 3.91 -7.19 16.12
C ALA A 38 3.24 -8.39 15.47
N LEU A 39 3.28 -8.50 14.15
CA LEU A 39 2.58 -9.56 13.43
C LEU A 39 3.49 -10.70 12.97
N GLY A 40 4.71 -10.71 13.42
CA GLY A 40 5.57 -11.87 13.22
C GLY A 40 6.02 -12.13 11.80
N GLY A 41 6.13 -11.10 10.98
CA GLY A 41 6.72 -11.27 9.65
C GLY A 41 5.75 -11.51 8.52
N GLU A 42 4.44 -11.50 8.78
CA GLU A 42 3.47 -11.64 7.72
C GLU A 42 3.47 -10.44 6.78
N ILE A 43 3.83 -9.30 7.28
CA ILE A 43 3.78 -8.06 6.53
C ILE A 43 5.14 -7.38 6.61
N ALA A 44 5.69 -7.07 5.45
CA ALA A 44 6.94 -6.31 5.37
C ALA A 44 6.59 -4.87 5.03
N VAL A 45 7.32 -3.92 5.59
CA VAL A 45 7.11 -2.50 5.32
C VAL A 45 8.41 -1.95 4.75
N VAL A 46 8.34 -1.40 3.55
CA VAL A 46 9.51 -0.95 2.81
C VAL A 46 9.33 0.52 2.44
N PRO A 47 10.29 1.37 2.77
CA PRO A 47 10.18 2.78 2.39
C PRO A 47 10.57 2.96 0.93
N VAL A 48 9.85 3.83 0.23
CA VAL A 48 10.24 4.21 -1.13
C VAL A 48 10.17 5.72 -1.25
N GLN A 49 10.93 6.26 -2.19
CA GLN A 49 11.02 7.70 -2.34
C GLN A 49 9.72 8.31 -2.85
N CYS A 50 9.08 7.67 -3.79
CA CYS A 50 7.90 8.26 -4.41
C CYS A 50 7.06 7.20 -5.08
N LEU A 51 5.74 7.30 -4.92
CA LEU A 51 4.80 6.44 -5.61
C LEU A 51 3.98 7.22 -6.64
N ALA A 52 4.44 8.44 -6.96
CA ALA A 52 3.85 9.26 -8.02
C ALA A 52 2.36 9.57 -7.79
N ASN A 53 1.98 9.73 -6.54
CA ASN A 53 0.60 10.02 -6.21
C ASN A 53 0.53 11.21 -5.24
N CYS A 54 1.34 12.24 -5.52
CA CYS A 54 1.52 13.34 -4.58
C CYS A 54 0.24 14.11 -4.30
N THR A 55 -0.67 14.19 -5.27
CA THR A 55 -1.90 14.91 -5.06
C THR A 55 -2.85 14.20 -4.10
N ARG A 56 -2.58 12.94 -3.81
CA ARG A 56 -3.41 12.17 -2.88
C ARG A 56 -2.55 11.51 -1.82
N ALA A 57 -1.59 12.26 -1.32
CA ALA A 57 -0.72 11.75 -0.26
C ALA A 57 -1.51 11.64 1.04
N CYS A 58 -1.15 10.76 1.96
CA CYS A 58 -0.02 9.85 1.82
C CYS A 58 -0.41 8.58 1.08
N THR A 59 0.57 7.90 0.54
CA THR A 59 0.30 6.78 -0.36
C THR A 59 1.05 5.53 0.08
N VAL A 60 0.38 4.40 -0.03
CA VAL A 60 0.97 3.09 0.24
C VAL A 60 0.60 2.16 -0.90
N ALA A 61 1.54 1.35 -1.34
CA ALA A 61 1.25 0.27 -2.29
C ALA A 61 1.29 -1.05 -1.52
N VAL A 62 0.31 -1.90 -1.79
CA VAL A 62 0.18 -3.20 -1.12
C VAL A 62 0.43 -4.26 -2.16
N SER A 63 1.43 -5.10 -1.96
CA SER A 63 1.84 -6.08 -2.95
C SER A 63 2.18 -7.41 -2.32
N GLY A 64 2.21 -8.44 -3.14
CA GLY A 64 2.66 -9.76 -2.70
C GLY A 64 2.94 -10.61 -3.91
N ALA A 65 3.84 -11.57 -3.78
CA ALA A 65 4.19 -12.43 -4.89
C ALA A 65 2.96 -13.20 -5.35
N GLY A 66 2.68 -13.12 -6.65
CA GLY A 66 1.53 -13.81 -7.21
C GLY A 66 0.19 -13.24 -6.84
N LYS A 67 0.16 -12.04 -6.28
CA LYS A 67 -1.08 -11.42 -5.83
C LYS A 67 -1.31 -10.10 -6.52
N TRP A 68 -2.57 -9.66 -6.52
CA TRP A 68 -2.88 -8.32 -7.00
C TRP A 68 -2.25 -7.28 -6.10
N SER A 69 -1.87 -6.16 -6.70
CA SER A 69 -1.30 -5.03 -5.96
C SER A 69 -2.28 -3.88 -5.97
N TYR A 70 -2.24 -3.08 -4.92
CA TYR A 70 -3.14 -1.94 -4.76
C TYR A 70 -2.36 -0.70 -4.41
N VAL A 71 -2.82 0.45 -4.91
CA VAL A 71 -2.26 1.73 -4.50
C VAL A 71 -3.36 2.48 -3.77
N VAL A 72 -3.12 2.83 -2.52
CA VAL A 72 -4.10 3.49 -1.67
C VAL A 72 -3.57 4.86 -1.30
N GLY A 73 -4.39 5.88 -1.51
CA GLY A 73 -3.97 7.26 -1.25
C GLY A 73 -4.74 7.92 -0.13
N ALA A 74 -4.51 9.21 0.01
CA ALA A 74 -5.21 10.05 0.98
C ALA A 74 -5.15 9.52 2.40
N LEU A 75 -4.02 8.91 2.77
CA LEU A 75 -3.86 8.31 4.08
C LEU A 75 -3.38 9.36 5.09
N ASP A 76 -4.02 9.36 6.25
CA ASP A 76 -3.63 10.22 7.35
C ASP A 76 -2.60 9.46 8.20
N PRO A 77 -1.38 9.98 8.34
CA PRO A 77 -0.33 9.23 9.03
C PRO A 77 -0.61 8.99 10.50
N ASP A 78 -1.51 9.77 11.09
CA ASP A 78 -1.79 9.64 12.51
C ASP A 78 -3.06 8.83 12.79
N ARG A 79 -3.84 8.49 11.75
CA ARG A 79 -5.12 7.85 11.97
C ARG A 79 -5.33 6.57 11.17
N ASP A 80 -4.76 6.49 9.97
CA ASP A 80 -5.13 5.42 9.05
C ASP A 80 -4.24 4.20 9.05
N ALA A 81 -3.16 4.19 9.83
CA ALA A 81 -2.28 3.03 9.87
C ALA A 81 -3.02 1.74 10.25
N PRO A 82 -3.92 1.75 11.24
CA PRO A 82 -4.63 0.50 11.56
C PRO A 82 -5.43 -0.05 10.39
N ASP A 83 -6.05 0.81 9.60
CA ASP A 83 -6.82 0.35 8.45
C ASP A 83 -5.92 -0.23 7.37
N VAL A 84 -4.74 0.36 7.18
CA VAL A 84 -3.80 -0.17 6.20
C VAL A 84 -3.31 -1.55 6.63
N ILE A 85 -3.02 -1.71 7.92
CA ILE A 85 -2.58 -3.00 8.42
C ILE A 85 -3.72 -4.03 8.32
N ALA A 86 -4.95 -3.63 8.62
CA ALA A 86 -6.09 -4.54 8.49
C ALA A 86 -6.23 -5.01 7.04
N PHE A 87 -6.10 -4.08 6.09
CA PHE A 87 -6.18 -4.47 4.69
C PHE A 87 -5.01 -5.35 4.29
N ALA A 88 -3.81 -5.07 4.79
CA ALA A 88 -2.64 -5.88 4.47
C ALA A 88 -2.82 -7.31 4.97
N ARG A 89 -3.44 -7.48 6.13
CA ARG A 89 -3.69 -8.82 6.64
C ARG A 89 -4.71 -9.57 5.79
N LEU A 90 -5.73 -8.88 5.34
CA LEU A 90 -6.70 -9.51 4.43
C LEU A 90 -6.03 -9.90 3.13
N HIS A 91 -5.15 -9.04 2.62
CA HIS A 91 -4.42 -9.31 1.40
C HIS A 91 -3.49 -10.51 1.59
N HIS A 92 -2.83 -10.57 2.73
CA HIS A 92 -1.94 -11.68 3.03
C HIS A 92 -2.71 -13.00 3.08
N ALA A 93 -3.89 -12.99 3.65
CA ALA A 93 -4.68 -14.20 3.84
C ALA A 93 -5.32 -14.70 2.55
N ASP A 94 -5.52 -13.82 1.58
CA ASP A 94 -6.17 -14.21 0.33
C ASP A 94 -5.14 -14.68 -0.68
N ALA A 95 -5.33 -15.85 -1.24
CA ALA A 95 -4.34 -16.44 -2.14
C ALA A 95 -4.06 -15.58 -3.36
N ALA A 96 -5.06 -14.91 -3.88
CA ALA A 96 -4.91 -14.07 -5.06
C ALA A 96 -4.68 -12.59 -4.71
N GLY A 97 -4.76 -12.23 -3.43
CA GLY A 97 -4.66 -10.84 -3.04
C GLY A 97 -5.89 -10.04 -3.41
N LEU A 98 -7.06 -10.68 -3.39
CA LEU A 98 -8.32 -10.03 -3.73
C LEU A 98 -9.30 -10.20 -2.58
N PRO A 99 -9.06 -9.55 -1.45
CA PRO A 99 -9.98 -9.69 -0.33
C PRO A 99 -11.38 -9.20 -0.73
N PRO A 100 -12.43 -9.79 -0.17
CA PRO A 100 -13.77 -9.38 -0.53
C PRO A 100 -13.98 -7.88 -0.27
N TRP A 101 -14.69 -7.24 -1.19
CA TRP A 101 -14.92 -5.80 -1.11
C TRP A 101 -15.48 -5.39 0.25
N ARG A 102 -16.42 -6.17 0.76
CA ARG A 102 -17.09 -5.83 2.01
C ARG A 102 -16.17 -5.84 3.21
N GLU A 103 -15.11 -6.64 3.16
CA GLU A 103 -14.22 -6.78 4.30
C GLU A 103 -13.14 -5.72 4.32
N ARG A 104 -12.97 -4.99 3.24
CA ARG A 104 -11.92 -3.97 3.18
C ARG A 104 -12.32 -2.77 4.02
N PRO A 105 -11.37 -2.17 4.76
CA PRO A 105 -11.69 -0.96 5.52
C PRO A 105 -12.25 0.13 4.62
N GLU A 106 -13.13 0.92 5.15
CA GLU A 106 -13.83 1.93 4.35
C GLU A 106 -12.86 2.89 3.68
N HIS A 107 -11.86 3.35 4.40
CA HIS A 107 -10.91 4.29 3.80
C HIS A 107 -10.21 3.67 2.60
N VAL A 108 -9.84 2.40 2.70
CA VAL A 108 -9.18 1.70 1.61
C VAL A 108 -10.12 1.58 0.42
N ARG A 109 -11.39 1.21 0.67
CA ARG A 109 -12.36 1.09 -0.42
C ARG A 109 -12.52 2.40 -1.18
N ARG A 110 -12.57 3.51 -0.45
CA ARG A 110 -12.81 4.80 -1.07
C ARG A 110 -11.60 5.42 -1.73
N ASN A 111 -10.42 5.00 -1.33
CA ASN A 111 -9.20 5.68 -1.75
C ASN A 111 -8.21 4.79 -2.47
N THR A 112 -8.66 3.66 -2.96
CA THR A 112 -7.81 2.84 -3.83
C THR A 112 -7.69 3.56 -5.16
N VAL A 113 -6.49 3.95 -5.49
CA VAL A 113 -6.22 4.69 -6.72
C VAL A 113 -6.17 3.75 -7.91
N ALA A 114 -5.58 2.59 -7.71
CA ALA A 114 -5.40 1.65 -8.79
C ALA A 114 -5.10 0.29 -8.20
N ARG A 115 -5.36 -0.77 -8.97
CA ARG A 115 -4.87 -2.09 -8.64
C ARG A 115 -4.24 -2.69 -9.87
N VAL A 116 -3.27 -3.54 -9.66
CA VAL A 116 -2.47 -4.09 -10.73
C VAL A 116 -2.47 -5.60 -10.59
N PRO A 117 -2.75 -6.34 -11.66
CA PRO A 117 -2.72 -7.79 -11.57
C PRO A 117 -1.31 -8.30 -11.32
N PRO A 118 -1.19 -9.51 -10.80
CA PRO A 118 0.14 -10.08 -10.60
C PRO A 118 0.79 -10.38 -11.95
N LEU A 119 2.10 -10.45 -11.94
CA LEU A 119 2.81 -10.87 -13.12
C LEU A 119 2.43 -12.31 -13.43
N PRO A 120 2.30 -12.67 -14.70
CA PRO A 120 2.01 -14.05 -15.06
C PRO A 120 3.08 -14.97 -14.50
N SER A 121 2.65 -16.13 -14.00
CA SER A 121 3.60 -17.04 -13.39
C SER A 121 4.59 -17.55 -14.41
N SER A 122 4.20 -17.65 -15.68
CA SER A 122 5.18 -17.97 -16.69
C SER A 122 5.32 -16.76 -17.56
N LEU A 123 6.38 -16.03 -17.34
CA LEU A 123 6.60 -14.82 -18.07
C LEU A 123 7.25 -15.14 -19.35
N SER A 124 6.74 -16.04 -20.08
CA SER A 124 7.40 -16.29 -21.32
C SER A 124 6.94 -15.27 -22.34
N PRO A 125 7.76 -15.02 -23.30
CA PRO A 125 7.49 -13.98 -24.25
C PRO A 125 6.22 -14.12 -25.00
N GLN A 126 5.76 -15.37 -25.12
CA GLN A 126 4.59 -15.52 -25.88
C GLN A 126 3.42 -14.91 -25.26
N SER A 127 3.54 -14.64 -23.99
CA SER A 127 2.38 -14.06 -23.41
C SER A 127 2.09 -12.78 -24.09
N GLU A 128 2.92 -12.55 -24.93
CA GLU A 128 2.65 -11.54 -25.52
C GLU A 128 2.03 -11.64 -26.61
N THR A 129 1.98 -12.35 -26.84
CA THR A 129 1.37 -12.46 -27.78
C THR A 129 0.35 -12.13 -27.72
N GLY A 130 0.20 -12.07 -27.42
CA GLY A 130 -0.62 -11.80 -27.45
C GLY A 130 -1.01 -10.98 -27.09
N ALA A 131 -0.89 -10.84 -26.97
CA ALA A 131 -1.22 -10.32 -26.70
C ALA A 131 -1.83 -9.73 -26.80
N ARG A 132 -2.05 -9.59 -26.68
CA ARG A 132 -2.74 -9.35 -26.75
C ARG A 132 -3.18 -8.62 -26.76
#